data_4c95ee28a75c5ca5fc91e8bd7064fd2b
#
_entry.id   4c95ee28a75c5ca5fc91e8bd7064fd2b
#
_cell.length_a   1.000
_cell.length_b   1.000
_cell.length_c   1.000
_cell.angle_alpha   90.00
_cell.angle_beta   90.00
_cell.angle_gamma   90.00
#
_symmetry.space_group_name_H-M   'P 1'
#
loop_
_entity.id
_entity.type
_entity.pdbx_description
1 polymer ?
#
loop_
_entity_poly.entity_id
_entity_poly.type
_entity_poly.pdbx_seq_one_letter_code
_entity_poly.pdbx_strand_id
1 'polypeptide(L)'
;IKFTDKSTTRLGERDEEGNLTEESMQRVLKTLKRFKEYCKSNGVNQIVTAATSAVREAPNGRDFLNRVQSDVDIQIELISGSEEARLIYLGVLSGMVLEDKSYVIIDIGGGSTELILADQKDAIALTSSRVGAVRLKNDFFLDSEPINRERSNFLRTFIQGSLEPSIEKIKRRLPKGKTVSMIATSGTAISLGNLILSDLGSQNKRCMVINLKKK
;
A
#
# COMPACT_ATOMS: atom_id res chain seq x y z
N ILE A 1 -1.60 6.45 19.64
CA ILE A 1 -2.03 5.05 19.37
C ILE A 1 -1.84 4.25 20.66
N LYS A 2 -2.93 3.66 21.19
CA LYS A 2 -2.87 2.82 22.42
C LYS A 2 -2.49 1.38 22.12
N PHE A 3 -2.92 0.86 21.00
CA PHE A 3 -2.69 -0.52 20.60
C PHE A 3 -2.66 -0.65 19.06
N THR A 4 -1.83 -1.55 18.55
CA THR A 4 -1.77 -1.90 17.13
C THR A 4 -1.72 -3.42 17.01
N ASP A 5 -2.58 -4.01 16.19
CA ASP A 5 -2.53 -5.42 15.79
C ASP A 5 -2.50 -5.55 14.28
N LYS A 6 -1.82 -6.58 13.79
CA LYS A 6 -1.67 -6.84 12.36
C LYS A 6 -1.89 -8.33 12.08
N SER A 7 -2.70 -8.62 11.07
CA SER A 7 -2.97 -9.97 10.61
C SER A 7 -2.70 -10.09 9.12
N THR A 8 -1.93 -11.10 8.72
CA THR A 8 -1.65 -11.39 7.30
C THR A 8 -2.75 -12.31 6.77
N THR A 9 -3.76 -11.75 6.15
CA THR A 9 -4.93 -12.50 5.63
C THR A 9 -4.78 -12.93 4.19
N ARG A 10 -3.81 -12.36 3.45
CA ARG A 10 -3.57 -12.62 2.02
C ARG A 10 -4.82 -12.44 1.16
N LEU A 11 -5.63 -11.42 1.44
CA LEU A 11 -6.87 -11.15 0.71
C LEU A 11 -6.65 -10.90 -0.81
N GLY A 12 -5.41 -10.64 -1.22
CA GLY A 12 -5.05 -10.50 -2.63
C GLY A 12 -4.94 -11.80 -3.42
N GLU A 13 -5.12 -12.98 -2.78
CA GLU A 13 -5.18 -14.27 -3.47
C GLU A 13 -6.43 -14.30 -4.38
N ARG A 14 -6.24 -14.82 -5.61
CA ARG A 14 -7.27 -14.87 -6.65
C ARG A 14 -7.47 -16.30 -7.15
N ASP A 15 -8.71 -16.60 -7.54
CA ASP A 15 -9.01 -17.77 -8.37
C ASP A 15 -8.74 -17.48 -9.87
N GLU A 16 -9.05 -18.44 -10.74
CA GLU A 16 -8.84 -18.33 -12.19
C GLU A 16 -9.69 -17.24 -12.83
N GLU A 17 -10.85 -16.92 -12.26
CA GLU A 17 -11.74 -15.85 -12.71
C GLU A 17 -11.36 -14.47 -12.13
N GLY A 18 -10.35 -14.40 -11.28
CA GLY A 18 -9.88 -13.17 -10.63
C GLY A 18 -10.69 -12.77 -9.39
N ASN A 19 -11.55 -13.66 -8.87
CA ASN A 19 -12.30 -13.44 -7.63
C ASN A 19 -11.39 -13.57 -6.40
N LEU A 20 -11.80 -12.97 -5.29
CA LEU A 20 -11.26 -13.31 -3.97
C LEU A 20 -11.53 -14.78 -3.67
N THR A 21 -10.54 -15.53 -3.22
CA THR A 21 -10.72 -16.93 -2.86
C THR A 21 -11.53 -17.06 -1.57
N GLU A 22 -12.34 -18.12 -1.46
CA GLU A 22 -13.14 -18.35 -0.25
C GLU A 22 -12.26 -18.44 1.00
N GLU A 23 -11.10 -19.10 0.91
CA GLU A 23 -10.15 -19.22 2.01
C GLU A 23 -9.64 -17.87 2.48
N SER A 24 -9.31 -16.96 1.55
CA SER A 24 -8.83 -15.63 1.89
C SER A 24 -9.93 -14.78 2.54
N MET A 25 -11.16 -14.87 2.03
CA MET A 25 -12.33 -14.20 2.61
C MET A 25 -12.62 -14.70 4.04
N GLN A 26 -12.57 -16.01 4.27
CA GLN A 26 -12.75 -16.58 5.61
C GLN A 26 -11.69 -16.11 6.61
N ARG A 27 -10.41 -16.01 6.19
CA ARG A 27 -9.35 -15.47 7.03
C ARG A 27 -9.63 -14.03 7.45
N VAL A 28 -10.17 -13.21 6.54
CA VAL A 28 -10.55 -11.81 6.85
C VAL A 28 -11.73 -11.78 7.80
N LEU A 29 -12.80 -12.53 7.53
CA LEU A 29 -13.99 -12.60 8.41
C LEU A 29 -13.61 -12.97 9.84
N LYS A 30 -12.78 -14.01 10.01
CA LYS A 30 -12.27 -14.43 11.32
C LYS A 30 -11.44 -13.32 12.00
N THR A 31 -10.61 -12.63 11.24
CA THR A 31 -9.79 -11.53 11.75
C THR A 31 -10.65 -10.34 12.18
N LEU A 32 -11.65 -9.96 11.38
CA LEU A 32 -12.55 -8.85 11.69
C LEU A 32 -13.42 -9.16 12.92
N LYS A 33 -13.92 -10.39 13.07
CA LYS A 33 -14.63 -10.82 14.30
C LYS A 33 -13.75 -10.62 15.54
N ARG A 34 -12.50 -11.09 15.49
CA ARG A 34 -11.55 -10.91 16.59
C ARG A 34 -11.29 -9.44 16.90
N PHE A 35 -11.09 -8.60 15.86
CA PHE A 35 -10.88 -7.16 16.06
C PHE A 35 -12.10 -6.46 16.62
N LYS A 36 -13.32 -6.82 16.19
CA LYS A 36 -14.57 -6.29 16.73
C LYS A 36 -14.73 -6.62 18.21
N GLU A 37 -14.48 -7.87 18.60
CA GLU A 37 -14.51 -8.31 19.99
C GLU A 37 -13.49 -7.56 20.85
N TYR A 38 -12.28 -7.37 20.34
CA TYR A 38 -11.25 -6.58 21.01
C TYR A 38 -11.68 -5.11 21.18
N CYS A 39 -12.23 -4.49 20.15
CA CYS A 39 -12.77 -3.13 20.24
C CYS A 39 -13.87 -3.04 21.30
N LYS A 40 -14.82 -3.97 21.30
CA LYS A 40 -15.92 -4.03 22.28
C LYS A 40 -15.40 -4.17 23.72
N SER A 41 -14.45 -5.09 23.95
CA SER A 41 -13.89 -5.32 25.30
C SER A 41 -13.06 -4.14 25.83
N ASN A 42 -12.61 -3.24 24.95
CA ASN A 42 -11.86 -2.03 25.31
C ASN A 42 -12.69 -0.73 25.25
N GLY A 43 -14.02 -0.84 25.17
CA GLY A 43 -14.93 0.31 25.20
C GLY A 43 -14.81 1.23 23.98
N VAL A 44 -14.44 0.71 22.82
CA VAL A 44 -14.39 1.47 21.57
C VAL A 44 -15.80 1.71 21.07
N ASN A 45 -16.16 2.98 20.91
CA ASN A 45 -17.50 3.40 20.51
C ASN A 45 -17.67 3.57 19.00
N GLN A 46 -16.56 3.71 18.25
CA GLN A 46 -16.62 3.90 16.81
C GLN A 46 -15.51 3.08 16.12
N ILE A 47 -15.88 2.32 15.09
CA ILE A 47 -14.98 1.57 14.24
C ILE A 47 -15.07 2.16 12.83
N VAL A 48 -13.94 2.60 12.29
CA VAL A 48 -13.81 3.07 10.91
C VAL A 48 -13.01 2.04 10.13
N THR A 49 -13.55 1.59 9.02
CA THR A 49 -12.95 0.52 8.20
C THR A 49 -12.93 0.91 6.74
N ALA A 50 -11.83 0.60 6.08
CA ALA A 50 -11.66 0.82 4.65
C ALA A 50 -11.12 -0.43 3.95
N ALA A 51 -11.56 -0.66 2.72
CA ALA A 51 -11.00 -1.65 1.81
C ALA A 51 -10.38 -0.95 0.60
N THR A 52 -9.28 -1.50 0.10
CA THR A 52 -8.48 -0.93 -0.99
C THR A 52 -8.39 -1.86 -2.19
N SER A 53 -7.29 -1.84 -2.92
CA SER A 53 -7.12 -2.49 -4.23
C SER A 53 -7.54 -3.96 -4.26
N ALA A 54 -7.27 -4.74 -3.22
CA ALA A 54 -7.62 -6.16 -3.19
C ALA A 54 -9.13 -6.40 -3.35
N VAL A 55 -9.96 -5.62 -2.68
CA VAL A 55 -11.43 -5.73 -2.78
C VAL A 55 -11.96 -4.95 -3.99
N ARG A 56 -11.42 -3.75 -4.22
CA ARG A 56 -11.85 -2.85 -5.29
C ARG A 56 -11.77 -3.49 -6.69
N GLU A 57 -10.80 -4.37 -6.90
CA GLU A 57 -10.52 -4.95 -8.20
C GLU A 57 -11.04 -6.38 -8.37
N ALA A 58 -11.58 -6.98 -7.34
CA ALA A 58 -12.16 -8.32 -7.42
C ALA A 58 -13.60 -8.26 -7.95
N PRO A 59 -13.98 -9.12 -8.93
CA PRO A 59 -15.35 -9.19 -9.40
C PRO A 59 -16.36 -9.43 -8.27
N ASN A 60 -16.05 -10.33 -7.32
CA ASN A 60 -16.84 -10.62 -6.13
C ASN A 60 -16.59 -9.69 -4.93
N GLY A 61 -15.83 -8.60 -5.11
CA GLY A 61 -15.44 -7.71 -4.01
C GLY A 61 -16.62 -7.09 -3.28
N ARG A 62 -17.66 -6.65 -4.01
CA ARG A 62 -18.89 -6.09 -3.40
C ARG A 62 -19.66 -7.13 -2.61
N ASP A 63 -19.78 -8.35 -3.13
CA ASP A 63 -20.45 -9.44 -2.44
C ASP A 63 -19.72 -9.80 -1.15
N PHE A 64 -18.39 -9.78 -1.18
CA PHE A 64 -17.59 -9.94 0.03
C PHE A 64 -17.86 -8.83 1.07
N LEU A 65 -17.96 -7.56 0.68
CA LEU A 65 -18.33 -6.46 1.60
C LEU A 65 -19.70 -6.66 2.22
N ASN A 66 -20.69 -7.06 1.42
CA ASN A 66 -22.04 -7.39 1.91
C ASN A 66 -21.99 -8.54 2.92
N ARG A 67 -21.19 -9.56 2.66
CA ARG A 67 -20.96 -10.67 3.58
C ARG A 67 -20.29 -10.24 4.87
N VAL A 68 -19.30 -9.32 4.84
CA VAL A 68 -18.72 -8.76 6.06
C VAL A 68 -19.78 -8.04 6.88
N GLN A 69 -20.64 -7.25 6.24
CA GLN A 69 -21.73 -6.56 6.92
C GLN A 69 -22.71 -7.54 7.56
N SER A 70 -23.11 -8.62 6.88
CA SER A 70 -24.04 -9.61 7.42
C SER A 70 -23.44 -10.47 8.55
N ASP A 71 -22.18 -10.95 8.37
CA ASP A 71 -21.58 -11.96 9.25
C ASP A 71 -20.84 -11.37 10.44
N VAL A 72 -20.39 -10.12 10.32
CA VAL A 72 -19.56 -9.44 11.33
C VAL A 72 -20.19 -8.16 11.85
N ASP A 73 -21.19 -7.62 11.13
CA ASP A 73 -21.80 -6.33 11.42
C ASP A 73 -20.73 -5.22 11.51
N ILE A 74 -19.92 -5.13 10.46
CA ILE A 74 -18.95 -4.08 10.21
C ILE A 74 -19.20 -3.56 8.80
N GLN A 75 -19.49 -2.26 8.68
CA GLN A 75 -19.60 -1.60 7.39
C GLN A 75 -18.20 -1.17 6.94
N ILE A 76 -17.77 -1.67 5.76
CA ILE A 76 -16.47 -1.34 5.17
C ILE A 76 -16.68 -0.36 4.03
N GLU A 77 -15.97 0.76 4.05
CA GLU A 77 -15.92 1.71 2.95
C GLU A 77 -14.91 1.25 1.90
N LEU A 78 -15.36 1.11 0.65
CA LEU A 78 -14.49 0.81 -0.48
C LEU A 78 -13.94 2.12 -1.06
N ILE A 79 -12.71 2.46 -0.69
CA ILE A 79 -12.10 3.72 -1.10
C ILE A 79 -11.45 3.64 -2.49
N SER A 80 -11.44 4.77 -3.20
CA SER A 80 -10.73 4.91 -4.48
C SER A 80 -9.21 4.94 -4.28
N GLY A 81 -8.44 4.69 -5.34
CA GLY A 81 -6.97 4.81 -5.27
C GLY A 81 -6.49 6.24 -4.98
N SER A 82 -7.23 7.27 -5.41
CA SER A 82 -6.92 8.66 -5.06
C SER A 82 -7.21 8.97 -3.60
N GLU A 83 -8.26 8.40 -3.02
CA GLU A 83 -8.55 8.54 -1.59
C GLU A 83 -7.52 7.77 -0.75
N GLU A 84 -7.13 6.56 -1.17
CA GLU A 84 -6.04 5.80 -0.57
C GLU A 84 -4.75 6.64 -0.54
N ALA A 85 -4.35 7.24 -1.67
CA ALA A 85 -3.20 8.14 -1.76
C ALA A 85 -3.34 9.38 -0.84
N ARG A 86 -4.54 9.96 -0.72
CA ARG A 86 -4.80 11.09 0.19
C ARG A 86 -4.60 10.69 1.66
N LEU A 87 -5.12 9.53 2.04
CA LEU A 87 -4.97 9.02 3.42
C LEU A 87 -3.51 8.69 3.75
N ILE A 88 -2.74 8.17 2.78
CA ILE A 88 -1.30 7.95 2.93
C ILE A 88 -0.58 9.27 3.20
N TYR A 89 -0.88 10.33 2.44
CA TYR A 89 -0.32 11.66 2.69
C TYR A 89 -0.64 12.16 4.10
N LEU A 90 -1.88 12.05 4.55
CA LEU A 90 -2.27 12.43 5.92
C LEU A 90 -1.55 11.59 6.99
N GLY A 91 -1.34 10.30 6.71
CA GLY A 91 -0.55 9.41 7.56
C GLY A 91 0.90 9.88 7.70
N VAL A 92 1.53 10.30 6.61
CA VAL A 92 2.88 10.87 6.62
C VAL A 92 2.92 12.15 7.44
N LEU A 93 1.98 13.09 7.23
CA LEU A 93 1.89 14.33 8.02
C LEU A 93 1.71 14.09 9.51
N SER A 94 0.98 13.03 9.89
CA SER A 94 0.79 12.68 11.30
C SER A 94 2.03 12.07 11.96
N GLY A 95 2.91 11.49 11.16
CA GLY A 95 4.10 10.76 11.63
C GLY A 95 5.39 11.55 11.58
N MET A 96 5.47 12.62 10.80
CA MET A 96 6.67 13.42 10.63
C MET A 96 6.36 14.87 10.24
N VAL A 97 7.25 15.77 10.64
CA VAL A 97 7.17 17.18 10.21
C VAL A 97 7.84 17.30 8.84
N LEU A 98 7.08 17.80 7.85
CA LEU A 98 7.61 18.11 6.53
C LEU A 98 8.24 19.53 6.55
N GLU A 99 9.41 19.65 5.94
CA GLU A 99 10.08 20.94 5.72
C GLU A 99 9.44 21.68 4.51
N ASP A 100 9.78 22.97 4.33
CA ASP A 100 9.31 23.75 3.17
C ASP A 100 10.03 23.34 1.87
N LYS A 101 9.68 22.17 1.38
CA LYS A 101 10.13 21.61 0.11
C LYS A 101 9.08 20.65 -0.46
N SER A 102 9.28 20.23 -1.69
CA SER A 102 8.40 19.22 -2.31
C SER A 102 8.81 17.80 -1.94
N TYR A 103 7.82 16.93 -1.78
CA TYR A 103 8.01 15.51 -1.50
C TYR A 103 7.30 14.66 -2.54
N VAL A 104 7.96 13.60 -2.98
CA VAL A 104 7.31 12.49 -3.66
C VAL A 104 7.20 11.36 -2.65
N ILE A 105 5.96 11.07 -2.25
CA ILE A 105 5.66 9.94 -1.37
C ILE A 105 5.32 8.74 -2.26
N ILE A 106 5.98 7.61 -2.00
CA ILE A 106 5.71 6.34 -2.66
C ILE A 106 5.23 5.32 -1.62
N ASP A 107 4.08 4.72 -1.88
CA ASP A 107 3.56 3.57 -1.12
C ASP A 107 3.45 2.37 -2.05
N ILE A 108 4.17 1.30 -1.74
CA ILE A 108 4.14 0.05 -2.52
C ILE A 108 3.35 -0.98 -1.73
N GLY A 109 2.06 -1.04 -2.04
CA GLY A 109 1.14 -1.98 -1.44
C GLY A 109 1.18 -3.38 -2.07
N GLY A 110 0.23 -4.22 -1.68
CA GLY A 110 0.10 -5.57 -2.26
C GLY A 110 -0.44 -5.57 -3.68
N GLY A 111 -1.46 -4.75 -3.97
CA GLY A 111 -2.14 -4.72 -5.28
C GLY A 111 -1.89 -3.45 -6.09
N SER A 112 -1.54 -2.34 -5.43
CA SER A 112 -1.31 -1.04 -6.06
C SER A 112 -0.06 -0.36 -5.55
N THR A 113 0.36 0.68 -6.26
CA THR A 113 1.41 1.61 -5.84
C THR A 113 0.88 3.03 -5.99
N GLU A 114 0.91 3.78 -4.92
CA GLU A 114 0.53 5.17 -4.88
C GLU A 114 1.77 6.06 -5.01
N LEU A 115 1.69 7.05 -5.91
CA LEU A 115 2.68 8.14 -6.02
C LEU A 115 1.97 9.45 -5.70
N ILE A 116 2.48 10.18 -4.73
CA ILE A 116 1.90 11.42 -4.24
C ILE A 116 2.96 12.52 -4.33
N LEU A 117 2.66 13.59 -5.05
CA LEU A 117 3.42 14.84 -4.93
C LEU A 117 2.75 15.70 -3.87
N ALA A 118 3.52 16.11 -2.88
CA ALA A 118 3.01 16.89 -1.77
C ALA A 118 4.04 17.92 -1.29
N ASP A 119 3.57 18.85 -0.51
CA ASP A 119 4.39 19.70 0.35
C ASP A 119 3.86 19.68 1.79
N GLN A 120 4.30 20.61 2.60
CA GLN A 120 3.88 20.73 4.00
C GLN A 120 2.39 21.03 4.16
N LYS A 121 1.74 21.59 3.14
CA LYS A 121 0.36 22.11 3.20
C LYS A 121 -0.63 21.23 2.47
N ASP A 122 -0.25 20.75 1.28
CA ASP A 122 -1.19 20.12 0.36
C ASP A 122 -0.61 18.89 -0.35
N ALA A 123 -1.51 17.96 -0.67
CA ALA A 123 -1.26 16.92 -1.66
C ALA A 123 -1.52 17.48 -3.07
N ILE A 124 -0.47 17.84 -3.77
CA ILE A 124 -0.51 18.54 -5.08
C ILE A 124 -0.96 17.59 -6.20
N ALA A 125 -0.55 16.32 -6.15
CA ALA A 125 -0.97 15.29 -7.08
C ALA A 125 -1.08 13.94 -6.39
N LEU A 126 -2.19 13.26 -6.64
CA LEU A 126 -2.50 11.93 -6.13
C LEU A 126 -2.63 10.97 -7.31
N THR A 127 -1.93 9.84 -7.25
CA THR A 127 -2.01 8.78 -8.25
C THR A 127 -2.07 7.41 -7.56
N SER A 128 -2.66 6.43 -8.26
CA SER A 128 -2.62 5.03 -7.87
C SER A 128 -2.48 4.20 -9.14
N SER A 129 -1.50 3.33 -9.18
CA SER A 129 -1.22 2.43 -10.28
C SER A 129 -1.44 0.98 -9.85
N ARG A 130 -2.01 0.15 -10.73
CA ARG A 130 -2.27 -1.27 -10.44
C ARG A 130 -0.99 -2.12 -10.51
N VAL A 131 0.01 -1.71 -9.74
CA VAL A 131 1.30 -2.37 -9.61
C VAL A 131 1.59 -2.52 -8.12
N GLY A 132 1.56 -3.75 -7.61
CA GLY A 132 1.80 -4.04 -6.20
C GLY A 132 2.56 -5.35 -6.03
N ALA A 133 3.22 -5.51 -4.91
CA ALA A 133 4.14 -6.62 -4.65
C ALA A 133 3.47 -8.00 -4.75
N VAL A 134 2.24 -8.16 -4.23
CA VAL A 134 1.48 -9.42 -4.29
C VAL A 134 0.99 -9.69 -5.71
N ARG A 135 0.48 -8.65 -6.38
CA ARG A 135 0.05 -8.74 -7.79
C ARG A 135 1.19 -9.20 -8.68
N LEU A 136 2.34 -8.52 -8.63
CA LEU A 136 3.50 -8.87 -9.43
C LEU A 136 4.00 -10.29 -9.13
N LYS A 137 3.94 -10.71 -7.85
CA LYS A 137 4.26 -12.08 -7.49
C LYS A 137 3.33 -13.07 -8.18
N ASN A 138 2.02 -12.85 -8.14
CA ASN A 138 1.05 -13.76 -8.73
C ASN A 138 1.15 -13.80 -10.27
N ASP A 139 1.40 -12.66 -10.91
CA ASP A 139 1.42 -12.54 -12.36
C ASP A 139 2.74 -13.03 -12.98
N PHE A 140 3.87 -12.91 -12.27
CA PHE A 140 5.22 -13.14 -12.83
C PHE A 140 6.03 -14.26 -12.18
N PHE A 141 5.60 -14.76 -11.00
CA PHE A 141 6.33 -15.78 -10.25
C PHE A 141 5.41 -16.99 -10.01
N LEU A 142 5.13 -17.74 -11.06
CA LEU A 142 4.20 -18.87 -11.02
C LEU A 142 4.75 -20.07 -10.23
N ASP A 143 6.08 -20.18 -10.08
CA ASP A 143 6.76 -21.27 -9.40
C ASP A 143 7.85 -20.76 -8.44
N SER A 144 8.34 -21.64 -7.57
CA SER A 144 9.42 -21.36 -6.63
C SER A 144 10.80 -21.17 -7.28
N GLU A 145 10.89 -21.14 -8.60
CA GLU A 145 12.13 -20.96 -9.32
C GLU A 145 12.63 -19.51 -9.29
N PRO A 146 13.95 -19.31 -9.20
CA PRO A 146 14.53 -17.98 -9.33
C PRO A 146 14.15 -17.34 -10.67
N ILE A 147 13.79 -16.07 -10.64
CA ILE A 147 13.47 -15.33 -11.86
C ILE A 147 14.72 -15.25 -12.77
N ASN A 148 14.62 -15.71 -14.00
CA ASN A 148 15.69 -15.60 -14.98
C ASN A 148 15.84 -14.15 -15.50
N ARG A 149 16.93 -13.88 -16.21
CA ARG A 149 17.26 -12.52 -16.71
C ARG A 149 16.20 -11.98 -17.66
N GLU A 150 15.65 -12.79 -18.52
CA GLU A 150 14.65 -12.40 -19.51
C GLU A 150 13.34 -11.99 -18.82
N ARG A 151 12.82 -12.84 -17.93
CA ARG A 151 11.63 -12.55 -17.12
C ARG A 151 11.83 -11.33 -16.23
N SER A 152 13.02 -11.15 -15.66
CA SER A 152 13.37 -9.95 -14.89
C SER A 152 13.34 -8.67 -15.73
N ASN A 153 13.85 -8.70 -16.96
CA ASN A 153 13.79 -7.58 -17.87
C ASN A 153 12.35 -7.26 -18.29
N PHE A 154 11.55 -8.28 -18.59
CA PHE A 154 10.14 -8.12 -18.91
C PHE A 154 9.37 -7.49 -17.75
N LEU A 155 9.57 -7.98 -16.52
CA LEU A 155 8.97 -7.43 -15.32
C LEU A 155 9.35 -5.96 -15.12
N ARG A 156 10.62 -5.59 -15.33
CA ARG A 156 11.05 -4.17 -15.25
C ARG A 156 10.32 -3.31 -16.26
N THR A 157 10.24 -3.75 -17.52
CA THR A 157 9.54 -3.02 -18.59
C THR A 157 8.05 -2.88 -18.26
N PHE A 158 7.42 -3.93 -17.78
CA PHE A 158 6.02 -3.90 -17.34
C PHE A 158 5.79 -2.88 -16.21
N ILE A 159 6.63 -2.90 -15.18
CA ILE A 159 6.53 -1.95 -14.04
C ILE A 159 6.73 -0.52 -14.54
N GLN A 160 7.75 -0.26 -15.36
CA GLN A 160 8.02 1.06 -15.92
C GLN A 160 6.83 1.59 -16.72
N GLY A 161 6.29 0.81 -17.65
CA GLY A 161 5.15 1.20 -18.47
C GLY A 161 3.88 1.43 -17.62
N SER A 162 3.68 0.61 -16.60
CA SER A 162 2.51 0.73 -15.71
C SER A 162 2.58 1.96 -14.78
N LEU A 163 3.78 2.40 -14.41
CA LEU A 163 3.99 3.58 -13.56
C LEU A 163 4.13 4.89 -14.37
N GLU A 164 4.43 4.82 -15.66
CA GLU A 164 4.68 5.98 -16.51
C GLU A 164 3.59 7.06 -16.46
N PRO A 165 2.28 6.73 -16.55
CA PRO A 165 1.22 7.75 -16.46
C PRO A 165 1.24 8.51 -15.13
N SER A 166 1.50 7.79 -14.03
CA SER A 166 1.60 8.37 -12.69
C SER A 166 2.85 9.25 -12.55
N ILE A 167 3.98 8.79 -13.05
CA ILE A 167 5.25 9.54 -13.06
C ILE A 167 5.11 10.82 -13.86
N GLU A 168 4.51 10.77 -15.05
CA GLU A 168 4.29 11.95 -15.89
C GLU A 168 3.34 12.96 -15.22
N LYS A 169 2.29 12.49 -14.55
CA LYS A 169 1.40 13.37 -13.79
C LYS A 169 2.15 14.10 -12.68
N ILE A 170 3.05 13.41 -11.96
CA ILE A 170 3.91 14.00 -10.93
C ILE A 170 4.90 15.00 -11.56
N LYS A 171 5.62 14.63 -12.61
CA LYS A 171 6.61 15.49 -13.29
C LYS A 171 6.02 16.80 -13.76
N ARG A 172 4.83 16.78 -14.36
CA ARG A 172 4.15 17.99 -14.86
C ARG A 172 3.77 18.99 -13.76
N ARG A 173 3.66 18.54 -12.53
CA ARG A 173 3.26 19.35 -11.37
C ARG A 173 4.41 19.65 -10.42
N LEU A 174 5.61 19.11 -10.68
CA LEU A 174 6.79 19.42 -9.90
C LEU A 174 7.14 20.90 -10.03
N PRO A 175 7.30 21.64 -8.90
CA PRO A 175 7.73 23.03 -8.93
C PRO A 175 9.15 23.14 -9.51
N LYS A 176 9.33 24.03 -10.46
CA LYS A 176 10.66 24.32 -11.03
C LYS A 176 11.60 24.90 -9.98
N GLY A 177 12.82 24.40 -9.91
CA GLY A 177 13.88 24.94 -9.03
C GLY A 177 13.76 24.58 -7.56
N LYS A 178 12.75 23.80 -7.14
CA LYS A 178 12.67 23.29 -5.75
C LYS A 178 13.38 21.97 -5.59
N THR A 179 13.98 21.78 -4.43
CA THR A 179 14.50 20.46 -4.00
C THR A 179 13.35 19.51 -3.77
N VAL A 180 13.48 18.29 -4.26
CA VAL A 180 12.50 17.22 -4.07
C VAL A 180 13.11 16.13 -3.22
N SER A 181 12.40 15.76 -2.16
CA SER A 181 12.76 14.60 -1.32
C SER A 181 11.79 13.45 -1.57
N MET A 182 12.23 12.22 -1.38
CA MET A 182 11.38 11.04 -1.49
C MET A 182 11.12 10.45 -0.11
N ILE A 183 9.87 10.07 0.13
CA ILE A 183 9.43 9.33 1.31
C ILE A 183 8.82 8.03 0.81
N ALA A 184 9.28 6.90 1.35
CA ALA A 184 8.71 5.60 1.05
C ALA A 184 7.96 5.05 2.27
N THR A 185 6.76 4.52 2.05
CA THR A 185 5.89 3.95 3.08
C THR A 185 5.55 2.50 2.77
N SER A 186 4.83 1.83 3.68
CA SER A 186 4.37 0.45 3.61
C SER A 186 5.41 -0.64 3.90
N GLY A 187 4.93 -1.89 3.92
CA GLY A 187 5.74 -3.06 4.27
C GLY A 187 6.90 -3.32 3.30
N THR A 188 6.71 -3.06 2.00
CA THR A 188 7.76 -3.23 0.99
C THR A 188 8.90 -2.24 1.22
N ALA A 189 8.59 -0.97 1.48
CA ALA A 189 9.59 0.06 1.78
C ALA A 189 10.35 -0.25 3.07
N ILE A 190 9.65 -0.68 4.12
CA ILE A 190 10.26 -1.09 5.39
C ILE A 190 11.21 -2.28 5.19
N SER A 191 10.81 -3.28 4.39
CA SER A 191 11.65 -4.44 4.11
C SER A 191 12.94 -4.06 3.37
N LEU A 192 12.84 -3.20 2.36
CA LEU A 192 14.00 -2.67 1.64
C LEU A 192 14.91 -1.84 2.55
N GLY A 193 14.31 -0.99 3.38
CA GLY A 193 15.04 -0.20 4.37
C GLY A 193 15.82 -1.08 5.36
N ASN A 194 15.20 -2.14 5.86
CA ASN A 194 15.85 -3.09 6.77
C ASN A 194 17.01 -3.84 6.10
N LEU A 195 16.89 -4.22 4.82
CA LEU A 195 18.00 -4.83 4.08
C LEU A 195 19.19 -3.88 3.97
N ILE A 196 18.95 -2.62 3.57
CA ILE A 196 20.01 -1.61 3.47
C ILE A 196 20.69 -1.37 4.82
N LEU A 197 19.93 -1.30 5.90
CA LEU A 197 20.49 -1.12 7.25
C LEU A 197 21.33 -2.32 7.69
N SER A 198 20.88 -3.54 7.38
CA SER A 198 21.64 -4.75 7.66
C SER A 198 23.00 -4.73 6.94
N ASP A 199 23.01 -4.35 5.66
CA ASP A 199 24.23 -4.26 4.86
C ASP A 199 25.18 -3.18 5.38
N LEU A 200 24.65 -2.10 5.99
CA LEU A 200 25.42 -1.01 6.58
C LEU A 200 25.84 -1.27 8.05
N GLY A 201 25.50 -2.44 8.61
CA GLY A 201 25.83 -2.80 10.01
C GLY A 201 25.11 -1.97 11.07
N SER A 202 24.01 -1.27 10.71
CA SER A 202 23.26 -0.42 11.63
C SER A 202 22.11 -1.16 12.31
N GLN A 203 22.05 -1.09 13.65
CA GLN A 203 20.95 -1.72 14.43
C GLN A 203 19.76 -0.83 14.72
N ASN A 204 19.73 0.39 14.20
CA ASN A 204 18.70 1.37 14.56
C ASN A 204 17.44 1.23 13.70
N LYS A 205 16.38 0.60 14.25
CA LYS A 205 15.13 0.21 13.59
C LYS A 205 14.01 1.28 13.60
N ARG A 206 14.30 2.56 13.69
CA ARG A 206 13.24 3.60 13.71
C ARG A 206 13.17 4.32 12.36
N CYS A 207 11.94 4.72 11.98
CA CYS A 207 11.57 5.47 10.76
C CYS A 207 12.77 6.13 10.06
N MET A 208 13.16 5.58 8.92
CA MET A 208 14.38 5.99 8.27
C MET A 208 14.05 6.83 7.03
N VAL A 209 14.47 8.08 7.05
CA VAL A 209 14.57 8.90 5.83
C VAL A 209 15.86 8.49 5.15
N ILE A 210 15.76 7.66 4.10
CA ILE A 210 16.91 7.32 3.28
C ILE A 210 17.09 8.43 2.25
N ASN A 211 18.11 9.26 2.41
CA ASN A 211 18.53 10.19 1.37
C ASN A 211 19.31 9.42 0.29
N LEU A 212 18.64 8.99 -0.75
CA LEU A 212 19.27 8.43 -1.94
C LEU A 212 19.93 9.58 -2.72
N LYS A 213 21.23 9.80 -2.51
CA LYS A 213 21.99 10.68 -3.40
C LYS A 213 22.13 10.00 -4.76
N LYS A 214 21.73 10.68 -5.81
CA LYS A 214 22.01 10.29 -7.20
C LYS A 214 23.55 10.26 -7.34
N LYS A 215 24.12 9.09 -7.67
CA LYS A 215 25.48 9.01 -8.23
C LYS A 215 25.41 9.31 -9.71
#